data_4e6f03184e480e135876a0210b371dfe
#
_entry.id   4e6f03184e480e135876a0210b371dfe
#
_cell.length_a   1.000
_cell.length_b   1.000
_cell.length_c   1.000
_cell.angle_alpha   90.00
_cell.angle_beta   90.00
_cell.angle_gamma   90.00
#
_symmetry.space_group_name_H-M   'P 1'
#
loop_
_entity.id
_entity.type
_entity.pdbx_description
1 polymer ?
#
loop_
_entity_poly.entity_id
_entity_poly.type
_entity_poly.pdbx_seq_one_letter_code
_entity_poly.pdbx_strand_id
1 'polypeptide(L)'
;MQRTERILIKPGHPNFKACHRLCSQARKLGNCVVYALRQRFFAKESFFTRTELDKFVRTHSAEDYRAMPSAASAQRQVLIAFEQMKGWSKAMASYKQQPEKFQGKPNLPGYKKKYRIFIVNRNGYKIENHRLYLTGGKEYGFPPLKIRCCETQAFNAKIKETVVGDVRIVPLGNSFVLELTFEYDGTQTENLKLDASAACSIDLGLNNFATMISTKAEVPFLLVKGGKVKSINQWWNKQVAELKSHGKSGHIAAKSRRRYSRMEDYLQTSRLVIEYCLAYDLGTIIIGYNPQWKTECNLGKVNNQKFVSIPHARFIDKVKYKAQAYGIRVIVREESYTSKASALDFDAIPNYGVDEQSVKGKFSGNREKRGLYRTADGTAINADINGALNIARKELGDEWLKKQLKANGGRMNRPVSVRNIGQTLKEGLRSLETVSVRAR
;
A
#
# COMPACT_ATOMS: atom_id res chain seq x y z
N MET A 1 -0.30 15.36 -9.74
CA MET A 1 -0.33 14.14 -8.91
C MET A 1 -1.72 13.52 -8.96
N GLN A 2 -1.83 12.19 -9.16
CA GLN A 2 -3.14 11.53 -9.17
C GLN A 2 -3.52 10.99 -7.79
N ARG A 3 -4.75 11.23 -7.38
CA ARG A 3 -5.36 10.72 -6.14
C ARG A 3 -6.66 10.00 -6.45
N THR A 4 -7.08 9.11 -5.54
CA THR A 4 -8.36 8.39 -5.67
C THR A 4 -9.21 8.64 -4.43
N GLU A 5 -10.38 9.25 -4.61
CA GLU A 5 -11.41 9.28 -3.59
C GLU A 5 -12.16 7.95 -3.57
N ARG A 6 -12.39 7.43 -2.37
CA ARG A 6 -13.11 6.17 -2.15
C ARG A 6 -14.31 6.39 -1.24
N ILE A 7 -15.50 6.19 -1.78
CA ILE A 7 -16.75 6.36 -1.06
C ILE A 7 -17.36 4.97 -0.80
N LEU A 8 -17.51 4.63 0.48
CA LEU A 8 -18.08 3.35 0.89
C LEU A 8 -19.61 3.42 0.89
N ILE A 9 -20.22 2.56 0.06
CA ILE A 9 -21.67 2.41 -0.08
C ILE A 9 -22.11 1.13 0.63
N LYS A 10 -22.62 1.28 1.86
CA LYS A 10 -23.11 0.18 2.71
C LYS A 10 -24.58 -0.16 2.40
N PRO A 11 -25.09 -1.33 2.83
CA PRO A 11 -26.54 -1.55 2.92
C PRO A 11 -27.22 -0.40 3.68
N GLY A 12 -28.34 0.11 3.16
CA GLY A 12 -29.01 1.31 3.69
C GLY A 12 -28.62 2.63 3.04
N HIS A 13 -27.50 2.71 2.32
CA HIS A 13 -27.13 3.89 1.55
C HIS A 13 -28.08 4.05 0.33
N PRO A 14 -28.53 5.27 -0.04
CA PRO A 14 -29.45 5.48 -1.16
C PRO A 14 -28.98 4.84 -2.48
N ASN A 15 -27.70 4.90 -2.78
CA ASN A 15 -27.11 4.30 -3.99
C ASN A 15 -26.87 2.80 -3.92
N PHE A 16 -27.16 2.11 -2.79
CA PHE A 16 -26.78 0.70 -2.62
C PHE A 16 -27.45 -0.23 -3.62
N LYS A 17 -28.79 -0.09 -3.79
CA LYS A 17 -29.56 -0.91 -4.74
C LYS A 17 -29.10 -0.67 -6.18
N ALA A 18 -28.80 0.58 -6.53
CA ALA A 18 -28.28 0.95 -7.84
C ALA A 18 -26.90 0.34 -8.11
N CYS A 19 -25.97 0.40 -7.15
CA CYS A 19 -24.66 -0.25 -7.26
C CYS A 19 -24.78 -1.76 -7.46
N HIS A 20 -25.73 -2.40 -6.77
CA HIS A 20 -26.03 -3.82 -6.94
C HIS A 20 -26.46 -4.13 -8.38
N ARG A 21 -27.42 -3.36 -8.93
CA ARG A 21 -27.94 -3.51 -10.31
C ARG A 21 -26.83 -3.28 -11.34
N LEU A 22 -26.06 -2.19 -11.20
CA LEU A 22 -24.94 -1.84 -12.09
C LEU A 22 -23.85 -2.91 -12.12
N CYS A 23 -23.41 -3.39 -10.97
CA CYS A 23 -22.40 -4.46 -10.90
C CYS A 23 -22.90 -5.82 -11.36
N SER A 24 -24.21 -6.10 -11.21
CA SER A 24 -24.85 -7.30 -11.78
C SER A 24 -24.92 -7.23 -13.30
N GLN A 25 -25.31 -6.07 -13.86
CA GLN A 25 -25.37 -5.88 -15.31
C GLN A 25 -23.96 -5.92 -15.93
N ALA A 26 -22.97 -5.27 -15.29
CA ALA A 26 -21.57 -5.38 -15.68
C ALA A 26 -21.06 -6.82 -15.69
N ARG A 27 -21.56 -7.68 -14.78
CA ARG A 27 -21.27 -9.12 -14.79
C ARG A 27 -21.88 -9.83 -15.98
N LYS A 28 -23.17 -9.59 -16.29
CA LYS A 28 -23.84 -10.21 -17.41
C LYS A 28 -23.11 -9.92 -18.71
N LEU A 29 -22.96 -8.64 -19.07
CA LEU A 29 -22.24 -8.24 -20.27
C LEU A 29 -20.79 -8.74 -20.27
N GLY A 30 -20.05 -8.58 -19.15
CA GLY A 30 -18.66 -9.03 -19.06
C GLY A 30 -18.51 -10.55 -19.21
N ASN A 31 -19.49 -11.36 -18.79
CA ASN A 31 -19.49 -12.81 -19.03
C ASN A 31 -19.76 -13.15 -20.49
N CYS A 32 -20.65 -12.43 -21.19
CA CYS A 32 -20.84 -12.57 -22.64
C CYS A 32 -19.54 -12.31 -23.41
N VAL A 33 -18.82 -11.25 -23.03
CA VAL A 33 -17.52 -10.93 -23.64
C VAL A 33 -16.48 -12.03 -23.38
N VAL A 34 -16.38 -12.50 -22.13
CA VAL A 34 -15.48 -13.61 -21.79
C VAL A 34 -15.84 -14.87 -22.56
N TYR A 35 -17.14 -15.14 -22.75
CA TYR A 35 -17.59 -16.27 -23.56
C TYR A 35 -17.08 -16.17 -25.00
N ALA A 36 -17.33 -15.05 -25.67
CA ALA A 36 -16.88 -14.81 -27.04
C ALA A 36 -15.35 -15.00 -27.20
N LEU A 37 -14.57 -14.42 -26.28
CA LEU A 37 -13.10 -14.52 -26.27
C LEU A 37 -12.63 -15.97 -26.06
N ARG A 38 -13.30 -16.74 -25.19
CA ARG A 38 -12.96 -18.13 -24.90
C ARG A 38 -13.33 -19.06 -26.08
N GLN A 39 -14.47 -18.84 -26.73
CA GLN A 39 -14.87 -19.65 -27.90
C GLN A 39 -13.80 -19.52 -29.00
N ARG A 40 -13.37 -18.31 -29.33
CA ARG A 40 -12.33 -18.06 -30.33
C ARG A 40 -10.99 -18.69 -29.93
N PHE A 41 -10.63 -18.60 -28.67
CA PHE A 41 -9.41 -19.22 -28.15
C PHE A 41 -9.45 -20.77 -28.33
N PHE A 42 -10.56 -21.42 -27.98
CA PHE A 42 -10.68 -22.87 -28.11
C PHE A 42 -10.81 -23.33 -29.56
N ALA A 43 -11.39 -22.49 -30.42
CA ALA A 43 -11.41 -22.73 -31.87
C ALA A 43 -10.06 -22.49 -32.55
N LYS A 44 -9.04 -22.03 -31.79
CA LYS A 44 -7.69 -21.67 -32.29
C LYS A 44 -7.73 -20.59 -33.38
N GLU A 45 -8.75 -19.75 -33.35
CA GLU A 45 -8.87 -18.59 -34.24
C GLU A 45 -8.01 -17.41 -33.74
N SER A 46 -7.75 -16.45 -34.67
CA SER A 46 -7.08 -15.19 -34.31
C SER A 46 -7.88 -14.42 -33.26
N PHE A 47 -7.20 -13.77 -32.32
CA PHE A 47 -7.89 -12.92 -31.33
C PHE A 47 -8.57 -11.74 -32.01
N PHE A 48 -9.72 -11.35 -31.44
CA PHE A 48 -10.38 -10.13 -31.82
C PHE A 48 -9.47 -8.92 -31.67
N THR A 49 -9.56 -7.96 -32.56
CA THR A 49 -9.19 -6.59 -32.25
C THR A 49 -10.22 -5.98 -31.29
N ARG A 50 -9.88 -4.88 -30.65
CA ARG A 50 -10.79 -4.18 -29.73
C ARG A 50 -12.11 -3.78 -30.43
N THR A 51 -12.01 -3.25 -31.64
CA THR A 51 -13.17 -2.76 -32.41
C THR A 51 -14.05 -3.92 -32.89
N GLU A 52 -13.46 -4.98 -33.38
CA GLU A 52 -14.20 -6.19 -33.79
C GLU A 52 -14.96 -6.81 -32.61
N LEU A 53 -14.32 -6.89 -31.43
CA LEU A 53 -14.95 -7.44 -30.25
C LEU A 53 -16.15 -6.60 -29.80
N ASP A 54 -16.02 -5.26 -29.77
CA ASP A 54 -17.12 -4.37 -29.42
C ASP A 54 -18.30 -4.52 -30.41
N LYS A 55 -17.99 -4.54 -31.71
CA LYS A 55 -19.01 -4.77 -32.77
C LYS A 55 -19.68 -6.13 -32.62
N PHE A 56 -18.90 -7.19 -32.40
CA PHE A 56 -19.42 -8.54 -32.20
C PHE A 56 -20.37 -8.62 -31.00
N VAL A 57 -19.93 -8.11 -29.83
CA VAL A 57 -20.74 -8.14 -28.60
C VAL A 57 -22.01 -7.29 -28.74
N ARG A 58 -21.93 -6.13 -29.38
CA ARG A 58 -23.10 -5.28 -29.67
C ARG A 58 -24.15 -5.98 -30.50
N THR A 59 -23.74 -6.85 -31.41
CA THR A 59 -24.66 -7.62 -32.27
C THR A 59 -25.17 -8.89 -31.58
N HIS A 60 -24.27 -9.69 -31.01
CA HIS A 60 -24.60 -11.03 -30.50
C HIS A 60 -25.06 -11.04 -29.02
N SER A 61 -24.86 -9.98 -28.30
CA SER A 61 -25.31 -9.78 -26.91
C SER A 61 -26.00 -8.42 -26.76
N ALA A 62 -26.82 -8.07 -27.73
CA ALA A 62 -27.42 -6.75 -27.85
C ALA A 62 -28.26 -6.35 -26.63
N GLU A 63 -29.00 -7.29 -26.04
CA GLU A 63 -29.78 -7.07 -24.84
C GLU A 63 -28.93 -6.63 -23.65
N ASP A 64 -27.89 -7.43 -23.30
CA ASP A 64 -26.99 -7.11 -22.19
C ASP A 64 -26.16 -5.84 -22.45
N TYR A 65 -25.82 -5.56 -23.73
CA TYR A 65 -25.10 -4.35 -24.11
C TYR A 65 -25.97 -3.10 -23.92
N ARG A 66 -27.22 -3.13 -24.40
CA ARG A 66 -28.17 -2.01 -24.29
C ARG A 66 -28.68 -1.81 -22.86
N ALA A 67 -28.70 -2.87 -22.06
CA ALA A 67 -29.05 -2.81 -20.65
C ALA A 67 -28.00 -2.10 -19.79
N MET A 68 -26.82 -1.73 -20.32
CA MET A 68 -25.88 -0.87 -19.61
C MET A 68 -26.38 0.59 -19.60
N PRO A 69 -26.07 1.38 -18.54
CA PRO A 69 -26.59 2.73 -18.38
C PRO A 69 -26.14 3.72 -19.48
N SER A 70 -25.07 3.39 -20.19
CA SER A 70 -24.61 4.17 -21.34
C SER A 70 -23.72 3.33 -22.25
N ALA A 71 -23.61 3.72 -23.53
CA ALA A 71 -22.66 3.11 -24.46
C ALA A 71 -21.22 3.19 -23.95
N ALA A 72 -20.84 4.30 -23.30
CA ALA A 72 -19.53 4.47 -22.69
C ALA A 72 -19.23 3.41 -21.61
N SER A 73 -20.21 3.05 -20.79
CA SER A 73 -20.06 2.01 -19.77
C SER A 73 -20.04 0.61 -20.40
N ALA A 74 -20.82 0.34 -21.44
CA ALA A 74 -20.79 -0.93 -22.16
C ALA A 74 -19.44 -1.17 -22.85
N GLN A 75 -18.94 -0.21 -23.62
CA GLN A 75 -17.65 -0.26 -24.28
C GLN A 75 -16.51 -0.48 -23.26
N ARG A 76 -16.60 0.17 -22.09
CA ARG A 76 -15.58 0.00 -21.04
C ARG A 76 -15.58 -1.41 -20.46
N GLN A 77 -16.76 -2.05 -20.30
CA GLN A 77 -16.85 -3.46 -19.88
C GLN A 77 -16.24 -4.41 -20.90
N VAL A 78 -16.49 -4.18 -22.19
CA VAL A 78 -15.89 -4.97 -23.28
C VAL A 78 -14.36 -4.84 -23.24
N LEU A 79 -13.86 -3.63 -23.13
CA LEU A 79 -12.42 -3.36 -23.10
C LEU A 79 -11.73 -4.03 -21.91
N ILE A 80 -12.31 -4.00 -20.72
CA ILE A 80 -11.71 -4.66 -19.53
C ILE A 80 -11.56 -6.17 -19.72
N ALA A 81 -12.58 -6.82 -20.28
CA ALA A 81 -12.51 -8.26 -20.54
C ALA A 81 -11.46 -8.58 -21.61
N PHE A 82 -11.36 -7.74 -22.64
CA PHE A 82 -10.33 -7.84 -23.67
C PHE A 82 -8.91 -7.69 -23.07
N GLU A 83 -8.68 -6.66 -22.24
CA GLU A 83 -7.40 -6.43 -21.57
C GLU A 83 -7.02 -7.58 -20.62
N GLN A 84 -8.00 -8.16 -19.92
CA GLN A 84 -7.77 -9.34 -19.08
C GLN A 84 -7.29 -10.55 -19.90
N MET A 85 -7.89 -10.81 -21.06
CA MET A 85 -7.47 -11.90 -21.94
C MET A 85 -6.08 -11.65 -22.51
N LYS A 86 -5.80 -10.42 -22.96
CA LYS A 86 -4.48 -10.01 -23.46
C LYS A 86 -3.40 -10.13 -22.39
N GLY A 87 -3.72 -9.71 -21.16
CA GLY A 87 -2.83 -9.85 -20.00
C GLY A 87 -2.53 -11.31 -19.67
N TRP A 88 -3.53 -12.18 -19.72
CA TRP A 88 -3.34 -13.61 -19.55
C TRP A 88 -2.46 -14.22 -20.64
N SER A 89 -2.66 -13.86 -21.92
CA SER A 89 -1.85 -14.34 -23.04
C SER A 89 -0.37 -13.97 -22.84
N LYS A 90 -0.07 -12.72 -22.45
CA LYS A 90 1.29 -12.28 -22.11
C LYS A 90 1.87 -13.06 -20.93
N ALA A 91 1.10 -13.25 -19.87
CA ALA A 91 1.52 -14.02 -18.70
C ALA A 91 1.83 -15.48 -19.05
N MET A 92 1.02 -16.09 -19.93
CA MET A 92 1.27 -17.46 -20.45
C MET A 92 2.55 -17.55 -21.30
N ALA A 93 2.82 -16.54 -22.13
CA ALA A 93 4.07 -16.49 -22.90
C ALA A 93 5.29 -16.40 -21.96
N SER A 94 5.24 -15.52 -20.95
CA SER A 94 6.30 -15.40 -19.95
C SER A 94 6.44 -16.67 -19.09
N TYR A 95 5.34 -17.31 -18.73
CA TYR A 95 5.35 -18.57 -17.98
C TYR A 95 6.04 -19.70 -18.76
N LYS A 96 5.83 -19.79 -20.08
CA LYS A 96 6.51 -20.77 -20.94
C LYS A 96 8.02 -20.61 -20.96
N GLN A 97 8.50 -19.36 -20.87
CA GLN A 97 9.95 -19.05 -20.89
C GLN A 97 10.60 -19.19 -19.49
N GLN A 98 9.90 -18.80 -18.44
CA GLN A 98 10.44 -18.70 -17.07
C GLN A 98 9.39 -19.15 -16.03
N PRO A 99 9.06 -20.46 -15.99
CA PRO A 99 8.00 -20.97 -15.10
C PRO A 99 8.32 -20.78 -13.60
N GLU A 100 9.60 -20.75 -13.25
CA GLU A 100 10.09 -20.57 -11.87
C GLU A 100 9.75 -19.18 -11.30
N LYS A 101 9.47 -18.19 -12.13
CA LYS A 101 9.03 -16.85 -11.67
C LYS A 101 7.56 -16.78 -11.27
N PHE A 102 6.83 -17.86 -11.48
CA PHE A 102 5.38 -17.91 -11.21
C PHE A 102 5.07 -18.92 -10.11
N GLN A 103 4.08 -18.63 -9.28
CA GLN A 103 3.55 -19.57 -8.29
C GLN A 103 2.77 -20.75 -8.90
N GLY A 104 2.54 -20.72 -10.22
CA GLY A 104 1.84 -21.73 -10.98
C GLY A 104 1.39 -21.21 -12.34
N LYS A 105 0.86 -22.10 -13.18
CA LYS A 105 0.39 -21.78 -14.53
C LYS A 105 -0.74 -20.72 -14.48
N PRO A 106 -0.65 -19.61 -15.24
CA PRO A 106 -1.69 -18.60 -15.30
C PRO A 106 -3.02 -19.17 -15.77
N ASN A 107 -4.09 -18.94 -14.99
CA ASN A 107 -5.43 -19.42 -15.31
C ASN A 107 -6.11 -18.56 -16.37
N LEU A 108 -6.74 -19.20 -17.34
CA LEU A 108 -7.56 -18.54 -18.35
C LEU A 108 -8.67 -17.71 -17.69
N PRO A 109 -8.91 -16.44 -18.09
CA PRO A 109 -9.98 -15.62 -17.54
C PRO A 109 -11.33 -16.32 -17.56
N GLY A 110 -11.96 -16.43 -16.39
CA GLY A 110 -13.20 -17.14 -16.19
C GLY A 110 -14.41 -16.24 -15.93
N TYR A 111 -15.59 -16.85 -15.87
CA TYR A 111 -16.86 -16.18 -15.59
C TYR A 111 -16.95 -15.71 -14.15
N LYS A 112 -17.57 -14.55 -13.93
CA LYS A 112 -17.88 -14.05 -12.60
C LYS A 112 -19.25 -14.53 -12.13
N LYS A 113 -19.33 -15.05 -10.90
CA LYS A 113 -20.59 -15.63 -10.36
C LYS A 113 -21.56 -14.59 -9.82
N LYS A 114 -21.09 -13.58 -9.06
CA LYS A 114 -21.97 -12.65 -8.34
C LYS A 114 -21.94 -11.23 -8.90
N TYR A 115 -20.79 -10.60 -8.97
CA TYR A 115 -20.60 -9.23 -9.44
C TYR A 115 -19.35 -9.09 -10.26
N ARG A 116 -19.33 -8.07 -11.12
CA ARG A 116 -18.13 -7.52 -11.76
C ARG A 116 -18.03 -6.04 -11.42
N ILE A 117 -16.83 -5.52 -11.43
CA ILE A 117 -16.60 -4.08 -11.26
C ILE A 117 -17.33 -3.36 -12.38
N PHE A 118 -18.24 -2.42 -12.02
CA PHE A 118 -18.80 -1.50 -12.98
C PHE A 118 -17.81 -0.36 -13.19
N ILE A 119 -17.53 -0.03 -14.43
CA ILE A 119 -16.60 1.05 -14.80
C ILE A 119 -17.23 1.86 -15.90
N VAL A 120 -17.06 3.17 -15.82
CA VAL A 120 -17.48 4.11 -16.83
C VAL A 120 -16.38 5.16 -17.07
N ASN A 121 -16.10 5.45 -18.33
CA ASN A 121 -15.14 6.48 -18.72
C ASN A 121 -15.71 7.89 -18.62
N ARG A 122 -14.91 8.91 -18.93
CA ARG A 122 -15.27 10.33 -18.83
C ARG A 122 -16.58 10.69 -19.53
N ASN A 123 -16.94 10.02 -20.60
CA ASN A 123 -18.16 10.33 -21.39
C ASN A 123 -19.46 9.79 -20.74
N GLY A 124 -19.33 8.97 -19.70
CA GLY A 124 -20.49 8.35 -19.04
C GLY A 124 -20.79 8.91 -17.64
N TYR A 125 -20.19 10.04 -17.26
CA TYR A 125 -20.52 10.73 -16.02
C TYR A 125 -20.27 12.24 -16.14
N LYS A 126 -20.90 13.02 -15.28
CA LYS A 126 -20.60 14.43 -15.05
C LYS A 126 -20.49 14.74 -13.58
N ILE A 127 -19.77 15.80 -13.25
CA ILE A 127 -19.61 16.32 -11.90
C ILE A 127 -20.06 17.78 -11.90
N GLU A 128 -21.05 18.07 -11.08
CA GLU A 128 -21.61 19.42 -10.89
C GLU A 128 -21.90 19.63 -9.41
N ASN A 129 -21.56 20.78 -8.88
CA ASN A 129 -21.83 21.17 -7.48
C ASN A 129 -21.43 20.06 -6.48
N HIS A 130 -20.21 19.56 -6.57
CA HIS A 130 -19.67 18.48 -5.74
C HIS A 130 -20.51 17.19 -5.74
N ARG A 131 -21.23 16.94 -6.83
CA ARG A 131 -22.03 15.73 -7.01
C ARG A 131 -21.68 15.00 -8.30
N LEU A 132 -21.54 13.71 -8.19
CA LEU A 132 -21.34 12.79 -9.31
C LEU A 132 -22.70 12.35 -9.85
N TYR A 133 -22.91 12.55 -11.13
CA TYR A 133 -24.05 12.07 -11.92
C TYR A 133 -23.55 11.01 -12.90
N LEU A 134 -24.15 9.83 -12.90
CA LEU A 134 -23.90 8.81 -13.92
C LEU A 134 -24.90 9.00 -15.08
N THR A 135 -24.42 8.94 -16.34
CA THR A 135 -25.28 8.89 -17.51
C THR A 135 -26.14 7.63 -17.45
N GLY A 136 -27.47 7.75 -17.63
CA GLY A 136 -28.41 6.66 -17.42
C GLY A 136 -28.59 6.25 -15.94
N GLY A 137 -27.95 6.93 -15.01
CA GLY A 137 -28.02 6.60 -13.58
C GLY A 137 -29.42 6.70 -12.99
N LYS A 138 -30.26 7.62 -13.47
CA LYS A 138 -31.64 7.80 -13.04
C LYS A 138 -32.48 6.52 -13.24
N GLU A 139 -32.36 5.89 -14.39
CA GLU A 139 -33.06 4.63 -14.73
C GLU A 139 -32.62 3.46 -13.83
N TYR A 140 -31.37 3.50 -13.38
CA TYR A 140 -30.83 2.54 -12.41
C TYR A 140 -31.19 2.87 -10.96
N GLY A 141 -31.83 4.02 -10.70
CA GLY A 141 -32.08 4.52 -9.36
C GLY A 141 -30.80 4.94 -8.64
N PHE A 142 -29.85 5.52 -9.38
CA PHE A 142 -28.60 6.05 -8.83
C PHE A 142 -28.75 7.57 -8.61
N PRO A 143 -29.13 8.01 -7.40
CA PRO A 143 -29.18 9.44 -7.10
C PRO A 143 -27.80 10.07 -7.14
N PRO A 144 -27.70 11.39 -7.42
CA PRO A 144 -26.45 12.10 -7.42
C PRO A 144 -25.67 11.89 -6.13
N LEU A 145 -24.42 11.46 -6.24
CA LEU A 145 -23.58 11.13 -5.09
C LEU A 145 -22.65 12.27 -4.74
N LYS A 146 -22.71 12.73 -3.49
CA LYS A 146 -21.80 13.76 -2.98
C LYS A 146 -20.37 13.23 -2.98
N ILE A 147 -19.44 14.01 -3.53
CA ILE A 147 -17.99 13.72 -3.59
C ILE A 147 -17.22 14.79 -2.83
N ARG A 148 -16.04 14.45 -2.34
CA ARG A 148 -15.19 15.34 -1.54
C ARG A 148 -14.00 15.90 -2.30
N CYS A 149 -13.57 15.24 -3.36
CA CYS A 149 -12.39 15.63 -4.12
C CYS A 149 -12.43 17.08 -4.63
N CYS A 150 -13.61 17.68 -4.81
CA CYS A 150 -13.78 19.08 -5.18
C CYS A 150 -14.14 20.00 -4.00
N GLU A 151 -14.22 19.48 -2.75
CA GLU A 151 -14.51 20.27 -1.54
C GLU A 151 -13.24 20.79 -0.85
N THR A 152 -12.08 20.34 -1.24
CA THR A 152 -10.80 20.67 -0.59
C THR A 152 -10.29 22.09 -0.94
N GLN A 153 -11.17 22.98 -1.38
CA GLN A 153 -10.88 24.42 -1.42
C GLN A 153 -10.51 25.01 -0.05
N ALA A 154 -10.82 24.29 1.04
CA ALA A 154 -10.54 24.76 2.40
C ALA A 154 -9.08 24.69 2.81
N PHE A 155 -8.22 23.95 2.10
CA PHE A 155 -6.81 23.84 2.49
C PHE A 155 -5.86 24.78 1.76
N ASN A 156 -6.20 25.23 0.54
CA ASN A 156 -5.55 26.35 -0.16
C ASN A 156 -6.37 26.72 -1.39
N ALA A 157 -6.77 27.97 -1.51
CA ALA A 157 -7.56 28.55 -2.63
C ALA A 157 -6.87 28.49 -4.02
N LYS A 158 -5.69 27.87 -4.12
CA LYS A 158 -4.88 27.77 -5.34
C LYS A 158 -4.88 26.38 -5.98
N ILE A 159 -5.59 25.38 -5.42
CA ILE A 159 -5.50 24.00 -5.89
C ILE A 159 -6.68 23.66 -6.78
N LYS A 160 -6.42 23.48 -8.07
CA LYS A 160 -7.42 23.03 -9.04
C LYS A 160 -7.45 21.49 -9.09
N GLU A 161 -8.52 20.90 -8.57
CA GLU A 161 -8.76 19.47 -8.67
C GLU A 161 -9.62 19.17 -9.90
N THR A 162 -9.13 18.30 -10.78
CA THR A 162 -9.87 17.84 -11.95
C THR A 162 -10.05 16.34 -11.87
N VAL A 163 -11.30 15.85 -11.91
CA VAL A 163 -11.55 14.42 -11.99
C VAL A 163 -11.11 13.92 -13.36
N VAL A 164 -10.18 12.97 -13.34
CA VAL A 164 -9.59 12.36 -14.54
C VAL A 164 -9.81 10.85 -14.53
N GLY A 165 -10.04 10.30 -15.71
CA GLY A 165 -10.13 8.85 -15.89
C GLY A 165 -11.50 8.27 -15.57
N ASP A 166 -11.52 7.01 -15.17
CA ASP A 166 -12.72 6.21 -15.01
C ASP A 166 -13.30 6.33 -13.60
N VAL A 167 -14.64 6.36 -13.52
CA VAL A 167 -15.37 6.10 -12.27
C VAL A 167 -15.62 4.60 -12.15
N ARG A 168 -15.31 4.03 -10.98
CA ARG A 168 -15.45 2.60 -10.72
C ARG A 168 -16.34 2.34 -9.52
N ILE A 169 -17.25 1.36 -9.65
CA ILE A 169 -17.99 0.79 -8.52
C ILE A 169 -17.47 -0.62 -8.29
N VAL A 170 -16.74 -0.78 -7.18
CA VAL A 170 -16.04 -2.03 -6.83
C VAL A 170 -16.83 -2.79 -5.78
N PRO A 171 -17.28 -4.03 -6.07
CA PRO A 171 -17.90 -4.88 -5.06
C PRO A 171 -16.94 -5.22 -3.92
N LEU A 172 -17.36 -5.02 -2.68
CA LEU A 172 -16.56 -5.29 -1.48
C LEU A 172 -17.37 -6.01 -0.40
N GLY A 173 -17.33 -7.35 -0.42
CA GLY A 173 -18.13 -8.17 0.47
C GLY A 173 -19.63 -7.93 0.24
N ASN A 174 -20.35 -7.43 1.24
CA ASN A 174 -21.77 -7.05 1.17
C ASN A 174 -21.99 -5.55 0.94
N SER A 175 -20.98 -4.83 0.44
CA SER A 175 -21.00 -3.39 0.18
C SER A 175 -20.33 -3.09 -1.14
N PHE A 176 -20.35 -1.82 -1.54
CA PHE A 176 -19.66 -1.34 -2.73
C PHE A 176 -18.73 -0.19 -2.33
N VAL A 177 -17.68 0.02 -3.11
CA VAL A 177 -16.81 1.21 -3.03
C VAL A 177 -16.88 1.91 -4.36
N LEU A 178 -17.31 3.17 -4.37
CA LEU A 178 -17.17 4.02 -5.53
C LEU A 178 -15.78 4.65 -5.47
N GLU A 179 -15.04 4.55 -6.55
CA GLU A 179 -13.70 5.11 -6.71
C GLU A 179 -13.69 6.15 -7.83
N LEU A 180 -13.21 7.36 -7.49
CA LEU A 180 -12.98 8.44 -8.44
C LEU A 180 -11.49 8.76 -8.43
N THR A 181 -10.87 8.81 -9.61
CA THR A 181 -9.50 9.27 -9.74
C THR A 181 -9.53 10.73 -10.18
N PHE A 182 -8.81 11.57 -9.47
CA PHE A 182 -8.67 12.98 -9.80
C PHE A 182 -7.20 13.37 -9.84
N GLU A 183 -6.91 14.37 -10.65
CA GLU A 183 -5.60 14.96 -10.75
C GLU A 183 -5.56 16.20 -9.84
N TYR A 184 -4.50 16.25 -9.09
CA TYR A 184 -4.24 17.31 -8.16
C TYR A 184 -3.10 18.14 -8.73
N ASP A 185 -3.46 19.32 -9.21
CA ASP A 185 -2.51 20.30 -9.70
C ASP A 185 -2.22 21.29 -8.56
N GLY A 186 -1.33 20.90 -7.71
CA GLY A 186 -0.93 21.74 -6.60
C GLY A 186 0.29 21.11 -5.97
N THR A 187 1.39 21.72 -6.19
CA THR A 187 2.57 21.56 -5.37
C THR A 187 2.27 22.27 -4.05
N GLN A 188 1.81 21.52 -3.05
CA GLN A 188 1.93 21.98 -1.65
C GLN A 188 3.40 22.32 -1.33
N THR A 189 4.27 22.07 -2.29
CA THR A 189 5.73 22.09 -2.20
C THR A 189 6.37 23.34 -2.77
N GLU A 190 5.66 24.24 -3.45
CA GLU A 190 6.30 25.43 -4.04
C GLU A 190 7.01 26.30 -3.01
N ASN A 191 6.64 26.20 -1.71
CA ASN A 191 7.29 26.92 -0.61
C ASN A 191 7.94 25.99 0.43
N LEU A 192 7.89 24.66 0.29
CA LEU A 192 8.45 23.73 1.26
C LEU A 192 9.79 23.20 0.74
N LYS A 193 10.88 23.90 1.07
CA LYS A 193 12.24 23.43 0.79
C LYS A 193 12.74 22.63 1.97
N LEU A 194 12.41 21.34 2.02
CA LEU A 194 12.99 20.43 3.01
C LEU A 194 14.47 20.16 2.69
N ASP A 195 15.27 19.96 3.72
CA ASP A 195 16.67 19.61 3.60
C ASP A 195 16.84 18.22 2.96
N ALA A 196 17.18 18.20 1.67
CA ALA A 196 17.33 16.97 0.89
C ALA A 196 18.51 16.09 1.38
N SER A 197 19.48 16.67 2.09
CA SER A 197 20.63 15.97 2.68
C SER A 197 20.29 15.27 3.99
N ALA A 198 19.20 15.71 4.65
CA ALA A 198 18.71 15.13 5.90
C ALA A 198 17.67 14.03 5.63
N ALA A 199 17.82 12.89 6.32
CA ALA A 199 17.01 11.71 6.07
C ALA A 199 16.37 11.15 7.34
N CYS A 200 15.18 10.58 7.17
CA CYS A 200 14.54 9.64 8.09
C CYS A 200 14.80 8.22 7.60
N SER A 201 15.51 7.39 8.37
CA SER A 201 15.66 5.96 8.06
C SER A 201 14.68 5.13 8.89
N ILE A 202 14.11 4.09 8.25
CA ILE A 202 13.03 3.27 8.80
C ILE A 202 13.38 1.79 8.69
N ASP A 203 13.48 1.12 9.83
CA ASP A 203 13.50 -0.35 9.95
C ASP A 203 12.07 -0.85 10.23
N LEU A 204 11.60 -1.81 9.44
CA LEU A 204 10.27 -2.41 9.53
C LEU A 204 10.31 -3.74 10.26
N GLY A 205 9.69 -3.78 11.43
CA GLY A 205 9.76 -4.93 12.31
C GLY A 205 8.41 -5.51 12.75
N LEU A 206 8.51 -6.50 13.64
CA LEU A 206 7.37 -7.20 14.23
C LEU A 206 6.97 -6.63 15.60
N ASN A 207 7.93 -6.33 16.47
CA ASN A 207 7.70 -5.79 17.81
C ASN A 207 7.55 -4.27 17.78
N ASN A 208 8.45 -3.62 17.10
CA ASN A 208 8.30 -2.26 16.62
C ASN A 208 7.91 -2.39 15.14
N PHE A 209 6.76 -1.84 14.77
CA PHE A 209 6.28 -1.89 13.38
C PHE A 209 7.15 -1.03 12.47
N ALA A 210 7.57 0.12 12.99
CA ALA A 210 8.53 1.00 12.34
C ALA A 210 9.44 1.59 13.41
N THR A 211 10.74 1.45 13.23
CA THR A 211 11.76 2.15 14.00
C THR A 211 12.30 3.26 13.12
N MET A 212 12.17 4.49 13.57
CA MET A 212 12.51 5.68 12.81
C MET A 212 13.68 6.39 13.47
N ILE A 213 14.74 6.65 12.71
CA ILE A 213 15.88 7.48 13.11
C ILE A 213 16.03 8.67 12.17
N SER A 214 16.68 9.72 12.65
CA SER A 214 17.04 10.89 11.85
C SER A 214 18.55 10.99 11.69
N THR A 215 19.00 11.52 10.56
CA THR A 215 20.40 11.90 10.36
C THR A 215 20.76 13.24 11.03
N LYS A 216 19.79 14.03 11.52
CA LYS A 216 20.01 15.23 12.33
C LYS A 216 20.17 14.86 13.81
N ALA A 217 21.19 15.42 14.46
CA ALA A 217 21.63 15.01 15.80
C ALA A 217 20.58 15.19 16.92
N GLU A 218 19.79 16.27 16.88
CA GLU A 218 18.87 16.64 17.96
C GLU A 218 17.47 16.03 17.80
N VAL A 219 17.20 15.30 16.72
CA VAL A 219 15.90 14.76 16.41
C VAL A 219 15.66 13.44 17.16
N PRO A 220 14.58 13.30 17.93
CA PRO A 220 14.32 12.09 18.71
C PRO A 220 14.03 10.90 17.81
N PHE A 221 14.58 9.73 18.15
CA PHE A 221 14.27 8.47 17.47
C PHE A 221 12.91 7.93 17.93
N LEU A 222 12.16 7.32 17.05
CA LEU A 222 10.82 6.81 17.36
C LEU A 222 10.73 5.28 17.21
N LEU A 223 10.12 4.64 18.20
CA LEU A 223 9.75 3.22 18.18
C LEU A 223 8.24 3.08 18.10
N VAL A 224 7.70 2.91 16.92
CA VAL A 224 6.25 2.68 16.72
C VAL A 224 5.91 1.23 17.06
N LYS A 225 5.21 1.01 18.17
CA LYS A 225 4.94 -0.33 18.70
C LYS A 225 4.01 -1.16 17.80
N GLY A 226 4.40 -2.41 17.51
CA GLY A 226 3.66 -3.36 16.66
C GLY A 226 2.58 -4.18 17.39
N GLY A 227 2.35 -3.96 18.67
CA GLY A 227 1.42 -4.78 19.48
C GLY A 227 0.00 -4.85 18.93
N LYS A 228 -0.54 -3.71 18.46
CA LYS A 228 -1.89 -3.64 17.86
C LYS A 228 -2.00 -4.50 16.59
N VAL A 229 -0.98 -4.49 15.73
CA VAL A 229 -0.96 -5.31 14.51
C VAL A 229 -0.93 -6.80 14.83
N LYS A 230 -0.11 -7.19 15.83
CA LYS A 230 -0.05 -8.57 16.30
C LYS A 230 -1.40 -9.05 16.84
N SER A 231 -2.05 -8.24 17.67
CA SER A 231 -3.37 -8.53 18.23
C SER A 231 -4.43 -8.72 17.12
N ILE A 232 -4.45 -7.84 16.12
CA ILE A 232 -5.36 -7.94 14.96
C ILE A 232 -5.12 -9.24 14.18
N ASN A 233 -3.86 -9.62 13.96
CA ASN A 233 -3.52 -10.83 13.24
C ASN A 233 -3.86 -12.10 14.04
N GLN A 234 -3.61 -12.13 15.35
CA GLN A 234 -3.99 -13.24 16.22
C GLN A 234 -5.51 -13.44 16.24
N TRP A 235 -6.26 -12.36 16.45
CA TRP A 235 -7.72 -12.42 16.38
C TRP A 235 -8.20 -12.95 15.03
N TRP A 236 -7.62 -12.45 13.93
CA TRP A 236 -7.98 -12.90 12.59
C TRP A 236 -7.71 -14.39 12.37
N ASN A 237 -6.54 -14.88 12.79
CA ASN A 237 -6.18 -16.28 12.65
C ASN A 237 -7.14 -17.20 13.43
N LYS A 238 -7.53 -16.81 14.64
CA LYS A 238 -8.58 -17.51 15.42
C LYS A 238 -9.91 -17.55 14.67
N GLN A 239 -10.36 -16.42 14.12
CA GLN A 239 -11.61 -16.34 13.35
C GLN A 239 -11.58 -17.22 12.10
N VAL A 240 -10.44 -17.28 11.42
CA VAL A 240 -10.28 -18.15 10.22
C VAL A 240 -10.31 -19.62 10.61
N ALA A 241 -9.61 -20.01 11.69
CA ALA A 241 -9.60 -21.38 12.18
C ALA A 241 -11.01 -21.85 12.57
N GLU A 242 -11.74 -21.04 13.35
CA GLU A 242 -13.12 -21.29 13.76
C GLU A 242 -14.07 -21.44 12.56
N LEU A 243 -14.00 -20.54 11.58
CA LEU A 243 -14.84 -20.66 10.38
C LEU A 243 -14.55 -21.89 9.54
N LYS A 244 -13.28 -22.32 9.50
CA LYS A 244 -12.89 -23.53 8.78
C LYS A 244 -13.38 -24.79 9.51
N SER A 245 -13.25 -24.86 10.83
CA SER A 245 -13.70 -26.01 11.63
C SER A 245 -15.23 -26.24 11.54
N HIS A 246 -16.00 -25.14 11.35
CA HIS A 246 -17.46 -25.23 11.17
C HIS A 246 -17.91 -25.32 9.69
N GLY A 247 -17.00 -25.57 8.74
CA GLY A 247 -17.35 -25.65 7.31
C GLY A 247 -17.80 -24.32 6.68
N LYS A 248 -17.64 -23.17 7.39
CA LYS A 248 -18.12 -21.84 6.98
C LYS A 248 -17.06 -21.01 6.25
N SER A 249 -16.19 -21.63 5.46
CA SER A 249 -15.10 -20.96 4.74
C SER A 249 -15.57 -19.81 3.83
N GLY A 250 -16.78 -19.90 3.27
CA GLY A 250 -17.38 -18.82 2.47
C GLY A 250 -17.56 -17.49 3.21
N HIS A 251 -17.64 -17.50 4.54
CA HIS A 251 -17.77 -16.29 5.35
C HIS A 251 -16.42 -15.56 5.64
N ILE A 252 -15.29 -16.21 5.33
CA ILE A 252 -13.94 -15.63 5.56
C ILE A 252 -13.79 -14.29 4.82
N ALA A 253 -14.22 -14.22 3.56
CA ALA A 253 -14.13 -13.01 2.76
C ALA A 253 -14.92 -11.84 3.35
N ALA A 254 -16.13 -12.10 3.87
CA ALA A 254 -16.96 -11.09 4.51
C ALA A 254 -16.33 -10.55 5.83
N LYS A 255 -15.78 -11.45 6.65
CA LYS A 255 -15.09 -11.07 7.90
C LYS A 255 -13.72 -10.44 7.65
N SER A 256 -13.04 -10.72 6.55
CA SER A 256 -11.73 -10.15 6.20
C SER A 256 -11.75 -8.63 6.13
N ARG A 257 -12.88 -8.03 5.71
CA ARG A 257 -13.08 -6.58 5.69
C ARG A 257 -12.83 -5.92 7.06
N ARG A 258 -13.31 -6.55 8.15
CA ARG A 258 -13.11 -6.02 9.51
C ARG A 258 -11.62 -6.02 9.91
N ARG A 259 -10.87 -7.03 9.46
CA ARG A 259 -9.41 -7.06 9.60
C ARG A 259 -8.76 -5.92 8.83
N TYR A 260 -9.12 -5.73 7.55
CA TYR A 260 -8.53 -4.67 6.71
C TYR A 260 -8.83 -3.27 7.26
N SER A 261 -10.03 -3.01 7.76
CA SER A 261 -10.37 -1.74 8.41
C SER A 261 -9.48 -1.46 9.63
N ARG A 262 -9.30 -2.45 10.50
CA ARG A 262 -8.43 -2.32 11.68
C ARG A 262 -6.96 -2.13 11.31
N MET A 263 -6.50 -2.80 10.23
CA MET A 263 -5.15 -2.61 9.68
C MET A 263 -4.99 -1.23 9.05
N GLU A 264 -6.03 -0.70 8.40
CA GLU A 264 -6.00 0.64 7.82
C GLU A 264 -5.77 1.71 8.89
N ASP A 265 -6.44 1.60 10.05
CA ASP A 265 -6.19 2.48 11.19
C ASP A 265 -4.71 2.46 11.59
N TYR A 266 -4.08 1.29 11.53
CA TYR A 266 -2.68 1.14 11.88
C TYR A 266 -1.74 1.69 10.79
N LEU A 267 -2.10 1.55 9.52
CA LEU A 267 -1.36 2.13 8.38
C LEU A 267 -1.33 3.66 8.39
N GLN A 268 -2.04 4.30 9.30
CA GLN A 268 -1.87 5.74 9.64
C GLN A 268 -0.46 6.08 10.14
N THR A 269 0.35 5.08 10.54
CA THR A 269 1.81 5.28 10.75
C THR A 269 2.48 5.96 9.55
N SER A 270 2.00 5.70 8.33
CA SER A 270 2.50 6.41 7.14
C SER A 270 2.27 7.93 7.19
N ARG A 271 1.27 8.42 7.94
CA ARG A 271 1.08 9.84 8.20
C ARG A 271 2.09 10.33 9.24
N LEU A 272 2.30 9.56 10.31
CA LEU A 272 3.30 9.87 11.33
C LEU A 272 4.71 10.05 10.71
N VAL A 273 5.09 9.21 9.75
CA VAL A 273 6.37 9.33 9.03
C VAL A 273 6.48 10.66 8.31
N ILE A 274 5.44 11.09 7.60
CA ILE A 274 5.44 12.36 6.87
C ILE A 274 5.48 13.54 7.84
N GLU A 275 4.63 13.53 8.88
CA GLU A 275 4.62 14.59 9.91
C GLU A 275 5.98 14.70 10.62
N TYR A 276 6.65 13.57 10.85
CA TYR A 276 8.00 13.54 11.40
C TYR A 276 9.00 14.21 10.46
N CYS A 277 8.96 13.91 9.17
CA CYS A 277 9.83 14.54 8.19
C CYS A 277 9.56 16.04 8.08
N LEU A 278 8.30 16.47 8.12
CA LEU A 278 7.92 17.88 8.06
C LEU A 278 8.33 18.65 9.32
N ALA A 279 8.14 18.05 10.50
CA ALA A 279 8.47 18.68 11.78
C ALA A 279 9.98 18.91 11.96
N TYR A 280 10.81 18.04 11.40
CA TYR A 280 12.25 18.06 11.58
C TYR A 280 13.03 18.39 10.29
N ASP A 281 12.33 18.87 9.27
CA ASP A 281 12.94 19.30 8.02
C ASP A 281 13.82 18.21 7.39
N LEU A 282 13.23 17.03 7.13
CA LEU A 282 13.88 15.87 6.53
C LEU A 282 13.35 15.66 5.11
N GLY A 283 14.17 15.90 4.10
CA GLY A 283 13.76 15.80 2.68
C GLY A 283 13.86 14.41 2.08
N THR A 284 14.45 13.44 2.81
CA THR A 284 14.62 12.07 2.32
C THR A 284 14.09 11.05 3.34
N ILE A 285 13.43 9.99 2.86
CA ILE A 285 13.02 8.82 3.64
C ILE A 285 13.71 7.58 3.06
N ILE A 286 14.41 6.82 3.90
CA ILE A 286 15.08 5.57 3.54
C ILE A 286 14.37 4.45 4.26
N ILE A 287 13.86 3.43 3.54
CA ILE A 287 13.13 2.31 4.13
C ILE A 287 13.86 1.02 3.82
N GLY A 288 14.27 0.29 4.86
CA GLY A 288 14.77 -1.06 4.72
C GLY A 288 13.65 -2.01 4.32
N TYR A 289 13.86 -2.75 3.22
CA TYR A 289 12.89 -3.76 2.79
C TYR A 289 13.51 -4.75 1.80
N ASN A 290 13.30 -6.04 2.07
CA ASN A 290 13.67 -7.10 1.14
C ASN A 290 12.39 -7.77 0.59
N PRO A 291 12.06 -7.63 -0.71
CA PRO A 291 10.86 -8.23 -1.31
C PRO A 291 10.79 -9.75 -1.20
N GLN A 292 11.92 -10.43 -1.26
CA GLN A 292 12.02 -11.91 -1.22
C GLN A 292 11.91 -12.48 0.20
N TRP A 293 11.99 -11.67 1.22
CA TRP A 293 11.98 -12.09 2.63
C TRP A 293 10.75 -12.91 3.05
N LYS A 294 9.64 -12.74 2.34
CA LYS A 294 8.40 -13.50 2.63
C LYS A 294 8.37 -14.91 2.05
N THR A 295 9.19 -15.19 1.06
CA THR A 295 9.23 -16.50 0.37
C THR A 295 10.25 -17.46 0.95
N GLU A 296 11.32 -16.95 1.58
CA GLU A 296 12.45 -17.74 2.05
C GLU A 296 12.70 -17.67 3.58
N CYS A 297 11.79 -17.03 4.33
CA CYS A 297 11.95 -16.90 5.78
C CYS A 297 11.84 -18.24 6.51
N ASN A 298 12.94 -18.72 7.06
CA ASN A 298 12.98 -19.87 7.96
C ASN A 298 13.04 -19.44 9.44
N LEU A 299 12.08 -18.59 9.86
CA LEU A 299 11.94 -18.12 11.26
C LEU A 299 11.14 -19.09 12.14
N GLY A 300 10.85 -20.29 11.65
CA GLY A 300 9.94 -21.25 12.26
C GLY A 300 8.45 -20.94 11.96
N LYS A 301 7.61 -21.99 11.92
CA LYS A 301 6.20 -21.94 11.47
C LYS A 301 5.35 -20.84 12.11
N VAL A 302 5.52 -20.59 13.41
CA VAL A 302 4.74 -19.59 14.17
C VAL A 302 5.21 -18.15 13.88
N ASN A 303 6.52 -17.93 13.76
CA ASN A 303 7.06 -16.60 13.46
C ASN A 303 6.83 -16.21 12.01
N ASN A 304 6.99 -17.14 11.08
CA ASN A 304 6.66 -16.93 9.67
C ASN A 304 5.20 -16.51 9.49
N GLN A 305 4.25 -17.18 10.14
CA GLN A 305 2.83 -16.83 10.07
C GLN A 305 2.54 -15.43 10.63
N LYS A 306 3.24 -15.02 11.69
CA LYS A 306 3.10 -13.68 12.29
C LYS A 306 3.69 -12.59 11.39
N PHE A 307 4.83 -12.84 10.78
CA PHE A 307 5.57 -11.88 9.97
C PHE A 307 4.94 -11.69 8.57
N VAL A 308 4.62 -12.77 7.88
CA VAL A 308 4.00 -12.75 6.54
C VAL A 308 2.67 -11.99 6.52
N SER A 309 1.95 -11.96 7.64
CA SER A 309 0.64 -11.30 7.74
C SER A 309 0.69 -9.79 7.92
N ILE A 310 1.88 -9.17 8.10
CA ILE A 310 2.04 -7.71 8.18
C ILE A 310 2.17 -7.11 6.76
N PRO A 311 1.34 -6.12 6.39
CA PRO A 311 1.34 -5.56 5.04
C PRO A 311 2.43 -4.49 4.84
N HIS A 312 3.73 -4.84 4.99
CA HIS A 312 4.84 -3.89 4.87
C HIS A 312 4.87 -3.21 3.49
N ALA A 313 4.72 -3.97 2.39
CA ALA A 313 4.68 -3.39 1.04
C ALA A 313 3.58 -2.31 0.91
N ARG A 314 2.37 -2.59 1.42
CA ARG A 314 1.28 -1.61 1.42
C ARG A 314 1.58 -0.37 2.27
N PHE A 315 2.34 -0.52 3.36
CA PHE A 315 2.81 0.60 4.16
C PHE A 315 3.81 1.45 3.36
N ILE A 316 4.78 0.83 2.71
CA ILE A 316 5.78 1.50 1.85
C ILE A 316 5.08 2.28 0.74
N ASP A 317 4.10 1.67 0.05
CA ASP A 317 3.32 2.34 -1.00
C ASP A 317 2.57 3.57 -0.47
N LYS A 318 2.02 3.48 0.75
CA LYS A 318 1.36 4.62 1.40
C LYS A 318 2.34 5.73 1.78
N VAL A 319 3.55 5.39 2.24
CA VAL A 319 4.60 6.39 2.52
C VAL A 319 5.01 7.07 1.23
N LYS A 320 5.33 6.30 0.16
CA LYS A 320 5.68 6.86 -1.16
C LYS A 320 4.61 7.81 -1.68
N TYR A 321 3.36 7.39 -1.63
CA TYR A 321 2.23 8.18 -2.09
C TYR A 321 2.08 9.50 -1.32
N LYS A 322 2.22 9.47 0.02
CA LYS A 322 2.09 10.67 0.85
C LYS A 322 3.31 11.57 0.72
N ALA A 323 4.52 11.02 0.68
CA ALA A 323 5.78 11.72 0.53
C ALA A 323 5.81 12.56 -0.76
N GLN A 324 5.27 12.01 -1.85
CA GLN A 324 5.17 12.70 -3.14
C GLN A 324 4.41 14.04 -3.03
N ALA A 325 3.42 14.15 -2.13
CA ALA A 325 2.66 15.39 -1.94
C ALA A 325 3.48 16.53 -1.33
N TYR A 326 4.60 16.21 -0.71
CA TYR A 326 5.49 17.16 -0.02
C TYR A 326 6.89 17.23 -0.64
N GLY A 327 7.09 16.63 -1.82
CA GLY A 327 8.40 16.60 -2.47
C GLY A 327 9.46 15.77 -1.73
N ILE A 328 9.07 14.94 -0.75
CA ILE A 328 9.98 14.10 0.01
C ILE A 328 10.41 12.90 -0.85
N ARG A 329 11.70 12.71 -0.99
CA ARG A 329 12.30 11.58 -1.71
C ARG A 329 12.16 10.31 -0.89
N VAL A 330 11.70 9.18 -1.48
CA VAL A 330 11.61 7.89 -0.80
C VAL A 330 12.49 6.87 -1.50
N ILE A 331 13.44 6.32 -0.77
CA ILE A 331 14.37 5.29 -1.21
C ILE A 331 14.02 4.00 -0.46
N VAL A 332 13.92 2.90 -1.19
CA VAL A 332 13.76 1.56 -0.60
C VAL A 332 15.08 0.82 -0.78
N ARG A 333 15.73 0.50 0.33
CA ARG A 333 17.05 -0.13 0.36
C ARG A 333 16.94 -1.57 0.80
N GLU A 334 17.73 -2.42 0.19
CA GLU A 334 17.92 -3.82 0.60
C GLU A 334 18.55 -3.83 2.01
N GLU A 335 18.02 -4.66 2.93
CA GLU A 335 18.34 -4.61 4.37
C GLU A 335 19.11 -5.85 4.88
N SER A 336 19.69 -6.67 4.00
CA SER A 336 20.49 -7.82 4.44
C SER A 336 21.65 -7.35 5.33
N TYR A 337 21.89 -8.15 6.37
CA TYR A 337 22.94 -7.96 7.38
C TYR A 337 22.80 -6.71 8.27
N THR A 338 21.87 -5.81 8.05
CA THR A 338 21.71 -4.58 8.85
C THR A 338 21.39 -4.84 10.32
N SER A 339 20.75 -5.96 10.65
CA SER A 339 20.47 -6.38 12.02
C SER A 339 21.65 -7.11 12.71
N LYS A 340 22.66 -7.53 11.94
CA LYS A 340 23.83 -8.25 12.43
C LYS A 340 25.04 -7.35 12.62
N ALA A 341 25.26 -6.43 11.68
CA ALA A 341 26.36 -5.48 11.71
C ALA A 341 26.18 -4.46 12.84
N SER A 342 27.27 -4.08 13.49
CA SER A 342 27.29 -3.00 14.48
C SER A 342 27.33 -1.65 13.79
N ALA A 343 26.33 -0.80 14.05
CA ALA A 343 26.29 0.53 13.49
C ALA A 343 27.31 1.46 14.14
N LEU A 344 27.54 1.32 15.45
CA LEU A 344 28.45 2.18 16.21
C LEU A 344 29.93 1.79 16.05
N ASP A 345 30.19 0.52 15.75
CA ASP A 345 31.56 0.03 15.45
C ASP A 345 31.88 0.19 13.94
N PHE A 346 30.95 0.73 13.17
CA PHE A 346 31.10 0.94 11.72
C PHE A 346 31.45 -0.33 10.93
N ASP A 347 30.88 -1.46 11.33
CA ASP A 347 31.06 -2.72 10.58
C ASP A 347 30.68 -2.53 9.10
N ALA A 348 31.42 -3.20 8.22
CA ALA A 348 31.04 -3.27 6.81
C ALA A 348 29.73 -4.04 6.64
N ILE A 349 28.83 -3.52 5.81
CA ILE A 349 27.49 -4.10 5.61
C ILE A 349 27.40 -4.64 4.18
N PRO A 350 27.53 -5.95 3.93
CA PRO A 350 27.47 -6.51 2.58
C PRO A 350 26.06 -6.48 2.00
N ASN A 351 25.99 -6.54 0.66
CA ASN A 351 24.76 -6.78 -0.05
C ASN A 351 24.59 -8.28 -0.33
N TYR A 352 23.36 -8.76 -0.23
CA TYR A 352 23.07 -10.18 -0.45
C TYR A 352 23.43 -10.60 -1.89
N GLY A 353 24.17 -11.72 -2.01
CA GLY A 353 24.55 -12.29 -3.31
C GLY A 353 25.64 -11.53 -4.08
N VAL A 354 26.17 -10.42 -3.55
CA VAL A 354 27.19 -9.60 -4.24
C VAL A 354 28.53 -9.67 -3.49
N ASP A 355 28.53 -9.31 -2.21
CA ASP A 355 29.73 -9.09 -1.40
C ASP A 355 29.88 -10.10 -0.25
N GLU A 356 29.12 -11.20 -0.25
CA GLU A 356 29.03 -12.13 0.89
C GLU A 356 30.37 -12.79 1.27
N GLN A 357 31.26 -12.97 0.31
CA GLN A 357 32.55 -13.62 0.55
C GLN A 357 33.54 -12.72 1.33
N SER A 358 33.39 -11.39 1.24
CA SER A 358 34.29 -10.44 1.89
C SER A 358 34.04 -10.30 3.40
N VAL A 359 32.88 -10.72 3.91
CA VAL A 359 32.44 -10.52 5.30
C VAL A 359 31.97 -11.82 5.96
N LYS A 360 32.49 -12.98 5.54
CA LYS A 360 32.17 -14.25 6.20
C LYS A 360 32.60 -14.21 7.67
N GLY A 361 31.65 -13.90 8.55
CA GLY A 361 31.62 -14.36 9.91
C GLY A 361 32.07 -13.43 11.03
N LYS A 362 32.41 -12.13 10.81
CA LYS A 362 32.88 -11.31 11.94
C LYS A 362 32.26 -9.91 11.93
N PHE A 363 31.10 -9.80 12.54
CA PHE A 363 30.65 -8.49 13.02
C PHE A 363 31.21 -8.26 14.43
N SER A 364 31.58 -7.01 14.74
CA SER A 364 32.25 -6.66 16.01
C SER A 364 31.29 -6.73 17.21
N GLY A 365 29.99 -6.50 17.00
CA GLY A 365 28.96 -6.60 18.02
C GLY A 365 28.04 -7.81 17.84
N ASN A 366 27.13 -8.01 18.79
CA ASN A 366 26.15 -9.08 18.71
C ASN A 366 24.77 -8.68 19.24
N ARG A 367 23.75 -9.39 18.76
CA ARG A 367 22.38 -9.26 19.26
C ARG A 367 22.18 -10.25 20.42
N GLU A 368 22.31 -9.77 21.67
CA GLU A 368 22.17 -10.62 22.86
C GLU A 368 20.75 -11.17 23.03
N LYS A 369 19.76 -10.32 22.87
CA LYS A 369 18.35 -10.69 22.96
C LYS A 369 17.47 -9.78 22.11
N ARG A 370 16.19 -10.11 22.03
CA ARG A 370 15.22 -9.28 21.34
C ARG A 370 15.22 -7.84 21.89
N GLY A 371 15.49 -6.84 21.06
CA GLY A 371 15.53 -5.42 21.42
C GLY A 371 16.84 -4.95 22.02
N LEU A 372 17.84 -5.82 22.22
CA LEU A 372 19.14 -5.45 22.75
C LEU A 372 20.27 -5.93 21.82
N TYR A 373 21.08 -4.98 21.38
CA TYR A 373 22.31 -5.19 20.65
C TYR A 373 23.48 -4.64 21.49
N ARG A 374 24.60 -5.33 21.50
CA ARG A 374 25.82 -4.93 22.22
C ARG A 374 26.94 -4.76 21.21
N THR A 375 27.59 -3.62 21.25
CA THR A 375 28.77 -3.25 20.46
C THR A 375 30.04 -3.93 20.96
N ALA A 376 31.14 -3.81 20.25
CA ALA A 376 32.43 -4.40 20.64
C ALA A 376 32.93 -3.90 21.99
N ASP A 377 32.75 -2.61 22.31
CA ASP A 377 33.12 -1.99 23.58
C ASP A 377 32.12 -2.28 24.73
N GLY A 378 31.10 -3.08 24.48
CA GLY A 378 30.07 -3.43 25.46
C GLY A 378 28.91 -2.42 25.57
N THR A 379 28.87 -1.37 24.76
CA THR A 379 27.77 -0.40 24.76
C THR A 379 26.47 -1.05 24.34
N ALA A 380 25.40 -0.83 25.12
CA ALA A 380 24.07 -1.38 24.85
C ALA A 380 23.24 -0.42 24.00
N ILE A 381 22.74 -0.87 22.87
CA ILE A 381 21.86 -0.14 21.96
C ILE A 381 20.58 -0.94 21.69
N ASN A 382 19.47 -0.26 21.38
CA ASN A 382 18.29 -0.96 20.90
C ASN A 382 18.57 -1.62 19.54
N ALA A 383 18.30 -2.92 19.42
CA ALA A 383 18.62 -3.70 18.22
C ALA A 383 17.90 -3.22 16.95
N ASP A 384 16.67 -2.69 17.08
CA ASP A 384 15.92 -2.20 15.93
C ASP A 384 16.43 -0.79 15.52
N ILE A 385 16.98 -0.01 16.47
CA ILE A 385 17.71 1.24 16.15
C ILE A 385 19.01 0.92 15.43
N ASN A 386 19.77 -0.08 15.90
CA ASN A 386 20.97 -0.54 15.19
C ASN A 386 20.66 -0.87 13.73
N GLY A 387 19.55 -1.61 13.49
CA GLY A 387 19.07 -1.91 12.13
C GLY A 387 18.77 -0.65 11.32
N ALA A 388 18.01 0.30 11.87
CA ALA A 388 17.65 1.54 11.18
C ALA A 388 18.88 2.42 10.88
N LEU A 389 19.87 2.48 11.77
CA LEU A 389 21.15 3.17 11.52
C LEU A 389 21.91 2.51 10.37
N ASN A 390 21.99 1.19 10.34
CA ASN A 390 22.67 0.45 9.29
C ASN A 390 21.97 0.58 7.93
N ILE A 391 20.63 0.68 7.89
CA ILE A 391 19.87 0.98 6.67
C ILE A 391 20.28 2.36 6.13
N ALA A 392 20.39 3.38 7.00
CA ALA A 392 20.87 4.71 6.61
C ALA A 392 22.32 4.68 6.13
N ARG A 393 23.20 3.94 6.81
CA ARG A 393 24.62 3.78 6.44
C ARG A 393 24.79 3.12 5.06
N LYS A 394 23.99 2.13 4.74
CA LYS A 394 23.98 1.50 3.40
C LYS A 394 23.66 2.47 2.26
N GLU A 395 22.89 3.51 2.53
CA GLU A 395 22.50 4.50 1.52
C GLU A 395 23.39 5.74 1.52
N LEU A 396 23.73 6.25 2.70
CA LEU A 396 24.39 7.56 2.88
C LEU A 396 25.87 7.47 3.27
N GLY A 397 26.39 6.25 3.51
CA GLY A 397 27.71 6.06 4.09
C GLY A 397 27.75 6.40 5.59
N ASP A 398 28.95 6.53 6.15
CA ASP A 398 29.17 6.59 7.60
C ASP A 398 29.34 8.02 8.15
N GLU A 399 29.66 8.99 7.31
CA GLU A 399 30.08 10.33 7.72
C GLU A 399 29.04 11.10 8.52
N TRP A 400 27.76 10.96 8.16
CA TRP A 400 26.67 11.59 8.90
C TRP A 400 26.58 11.05 10.34
N LEU A 401 26.78 9.73 10.53
CA LEU A 401 26.71 9.09 11.86
C LEU A 401 27.90 9.49 12.72
N LYS A 402 29.12 9.55 12.16
CA LYS A 402 30.31 10.07 12.85
C LYS A 402 30.10 11.50 13.33
N LYS A 403 29.54 12.37 12.47
CA LYS A 403 29.20 13.76 12.83
C LYS A 403 28.18 13.81 13.97
N GLN A 404 27.12 12.98 13.89
CA GLN A 404 26.08 12.92 14.92
C GLN A 404 26.62 12.43 16.26
N LEU A 405 27.44 11.40 16.28
CA LEU A 405 28.08 10.90 17.50
C LEU A 405 29.00 11.97 18.13
N LYS A 406 29.81 12.66 17.32
CA LYS A 406 30.66 13.74 17.79
C LYS A 406 29.85 14.89 18.41
N ALA A 407 28.74 15.29 17.77
CA ALA A 407 27.85 16.35 18.28
C ALA A 407 27.20 15.98 19.62
N ASN A 408 26.92 14.70 19.84
CA ASN A 408 26.23 14.18 21.04
C ASN A 408 27.21 13.62 22.10
N GLY A 409 28.50 13.91 22.02
CA GLY A 409 29.50 13.41 22.96
C GLY A 409 29.60 11.88 22.99
N GLY A 410 29.52 11.23 21.82
CA GLY A 410 29.55 9.78 21.66
C GLY A 410 28.26 9.05 22.01
N ARG A 411 27.20 9.77 22.35
CA ARG A 411 25.91 9.17 22.76
C ARG A 411 24.89 9.19 21.64
N MET A 412 24.04 8.17 21.61
CA MET A 412 22.88 8.12 20.71
C MET A 412 21.64 8.71 21.38
N ASN A 413 20.76 9.31 20.56
CA ASN A 413 19.47 9.81 21.05
C ASN A 413 18.63 8.67 21.65
N ARG A 414 18.03 8.91 22.80
CA ARG A 414 17.12 7.96 23.41
C ARG A 414 15.83 7.85 22.58
N PRO A 415 15.37 6.63 22.26
CA PRO A 415 14.18 6.47 21.47
C PRO A 415 12.90 6.72 22.28
N VAL A 416 11.95 7.40 21.66
CA VAL A 416 10.61 7.62 22.20
C VAL A 416 9.68 6.51 21.68
N SER A 417 8.95 5.87 22.60
CA SER A 417 8.01 4.81 22.25
C SER A 417 6.63 5.35 21.89
N VAL A 418 6.20 5.16 20.64
CA VAL A 418 4.86 5.54 20.17
C VAL A 418 3.94 4.34 20.22
N ARG A 419 2.98 4.35 21.17
CA ARG A 419 1.96 3.31 21.35
C ARG A 419 0.61 3.68 20.72
N ASN A 420 0.23 4.95 20.78
CA ASN A 420 -1.00 5.50 20.22
C ASN A 420 -0.69 6.57 19.18
N ILE A 421 -0.68 6.16 17.92
CA ILE A 421 -0.35 7.03 16.79
C ILE A 421 -1.33 8.21 16.68
N GLY A 422 -2.62 7.95 16.89
CA GLY A 422 -3.65 8.99 16.80
C GLY A 422 -3.49 10.08 17.86
N GLN A 423 -3.10 9.71 19.07
CA GLN A 423 -2.80 10.67 20.14
C GLN A 423 -1.54 11.47 19.82
N THR A 424 -0.45 10.79 19.43
CA THR A 424 0.80 11.44 19.06
C THR A 424 0.61 12.46 17.92
N LEU A 425 -0.23 12.13 16.93
CA LEU A 425 -0.54 13.05 15.82
C LEU A 425 -1.40 14.24 16.27
N LYS A 426 -2.21 14.12 17.32
CA LYS A 426 -3.02 15.21 17.86
C LYS A 426 -2.20 16.15 18.74
N GLU A 427 -1.33 15.59 19.58
CA GLU A 427 -0.46 16.33 20.50
C GLU A 427 0.69 17.03 19.80
N GLY A 428 0.99 16.61 18.55
CA GLY A 428 2.12 17.10 17.76
C GLY A 428 3.45 16.43 18.16
N LEU A 429 4.37 16.34 17.20
CA LEU A 429 5.64 15.63 17.40
C LEU A 429 6.63 16.39 18.28
N ARG A 430 6.53 17.72 18.34
CA ARG A 430 7.37 18.54 19.21
C ARG A 430 7.14 18.29 20.70
N SER A 431 5.96 17.79 21.09
CA SER A 431 5.71 17.34 22.46
C SER A 431 6.55 16.14 22.88
N LEU A 432 7.08 15.37 21.93
CA LEU A 432 7.96 14.23 22.19
C LEU A 432 9.39 14.67 22.60
N GLU A 433 9.81 15.88 22.28
CA GLU A 433 11.10 16.43 22.67
C GLU A 433 11.16 16.61 24.21
N THR A 434 10.10 17.07 24.82
CA THR A 434 9.99 17.23 26.29
C THR A 434 10.08 15.90 27.03
N VAL A 435 9.59 14.80 26.45
CA VAL A 435 9.70 13.46 27.01
C VAL A 435 11.15 12.94 26.94
N SER A 436 11.86 13.26 25.86
CA SER A 436 13.26 12.87 25.68
C SER A 436 14.21 13.61 26.63
N VAL A 437 13.91 14.86 26.95
CA VAL A 437 14.72 15.71 27.87
C VAL A 437 14.47 15.35 29.34
N ARG A 438 13.23 15.04 29.75
CA ARG A 438 12.90 14.62 31.13
C ARG A 438 13.44 13.24 31.53
N ALA A 439 13.98 12.47 30.60
CA ALA A 439 14.59 11.15 30.83
C ALA A 439 16.14 11.19 30.85
N ARG A 440 16.72 12.40 30.92
CA ARG A 440 18.18 12.62 31.09
C ARG A 440 18.60 12.59 32.53
#